data_95e142d82448a71ff049443bcd743706
#
_entry.id   95e142d82448a71ff049443bcd743706
#
_cell.length_a   1.000
_cell.length_b   1.000
_cell.length_c   1.000
_cell.angle_alpha   90.00
_cell.angle_beta   90.00
_cell.angle_gamma   90.00
#
_symmetry.space_group_name_H-M   'P 1'
#
loop_
_entity.id
_entity.type
_entity.pdbx_description
1 polymer ?
#
loop_
_entity_poly.entity_id
_entity_poly.type
_entity_poly.pdbx_seq_one_letter_code
_entity_poly.pdbx_strand_id
1 'polypeptide(L)'
;MATTLGTNSTFPRTSDRAALRSRWAGPGLIAPFAIFYLLFLVGPLIYTFIAGFFNGSLLKSGMGEWVGLTNYGDVLSDSEFWRTLGHTLWFTLLTTVPLVLLALMLAILADRFVRGRWFVRFCFFAPYVIPSASISLIFLWGILADQTGFAQTVVKWFGVETPPSWLGDPSWAMWSLAGVTVWWTIGFNFVLYSAALQEIPRDVHEAAGIDGAGPWQRIRHIIVPMLARTTTLVVVLQIVASLKVFDQIYMMTGGGPDLSTRPSLEYIYDTGFTDGRTGYASVVSLLLFIVILLVSLVWFALVRRTEKER
;
A
#
# COMPACT_ATOMS: atom_id res chain seq x y z
N MET A 1 -42.11 -9.23 72.83
CA MET A 1 -41.32 -10.44 72.58
C MET A 1 -41.12 -10.48 71.07
N ALA A 2 -40.02 -9.88 70.56
CA ALA A 2 -39.72 -9.79 69.13
C ALA A 2 -38.39 -10.50 68.92
N THR A 3 -38.41 -11.59 68.15
CA THR A 3 -37.26 -12.43 67.84
C THR A 3 -36.63 -11.92 66.53
N THR A 4 -35.42 -11.38 66.63
CA THR A 4 -34.60 -11.02 65.49
C THR A 4 -33.87 -12.20 64.88
N LEU A 5 -34.21 -12.62 63.66
CA LEU A 5 -33.46 -13.58 62.89
C LEU A 5 -32.37 -12.88 62.12
N GLY A 6 -31.13 -12.97 62.54
CA GLY A 6 -29.94 -12.57 61.79
C GLY A 6 -29.59 -13.61 60.75
N THR A 7 -29.74 -13.28 59.50
CA THR A 7 -29.21 -14.06 58.36
C THR A 7 -27.80 -13.61 58.00
N ASN A 8 -26.78 -14.32 58.53
CA ASN A 8 -25.40 -14.21 58.04
C ASN A 8 -25.27 -14.92 56.71
N SER A 9 -25.40 -14.20 55.61
CA SER A 9 -25.02 -14.69 54.28
C SER A 9 -23.53 -14.42 54.03
N THR A 10 -22.70 -15.41 54.41
CA THR A 10 -21.29 -15.45 53.99
C THR A 10 -21.21 -15.84 52.52
N PHE A 11 -21.10 -14.85 51.61
CA PHE A 11 -20.72 -15.14 50.24
C PHE A 11 -19.28 -15.67 50.20
N PRO A 12 -19.02 -16.80 49.48
CA PRO A 12 -17.67 -17.32 49.37
C PRO A 12 -16.82 -16.32 48.60
N ARG A 13 -15.72 -15.85 49.20
CA ARG A 13 -14.68 -15.11 48.53
C ARG A 13 -14.15 -15.96 47.38
N THR A 14 -14.40 -15.54 46.13
CA THR A 14 -13.82 -16.14 44.95
C THR A 14 -12.30 -16.12 45.09
N SER A 15 -11.72 -17.32 45.09
CA SER A 15 -10.32 -17.56 45.41
C SER A 15 -9.39 -16.81 44.47
N ASP A 16 -8.26 -16.34 45.02
CA ASP A 16 -7.14 -15.68 44.27
C ASP A 16 -6.65 -16.47 43.03
N ARG A 17 -6.96 -17.78 43.00
CA ARG A 17 -6.69 -18.64 41.82
C ARG A 17 -7.50 -18.29 40.58
N ALA A 18 -8.71 -17.74 40.70
CA ALA A 18 -9.53 -17.27 39.56
C ALA A 18 -8.95 -15.96 39.00
N ALA A 19 -8.47 -15.08 39.86
CA ALA A 19 -7.82 -13.82 39.46
C ALA A 19 -6.45 -14.04 38.78
N LEU A 20 -5.68 -15.06 39.21
CA LEU A 20 -4.43 -15.45 38.56
C LEU A 20 -4.66 -16.11 37.20
N ARG A 21 -5.68 -16.95 37.04
CA ARG A 21 -6.09 -17.50 35.74
C ARG A 21 -6.52 -16.40 34.75
N SER A 22 -7.19 -15.35 35.20
CA SER A 22 -7.58 -14.20 34.40
C SER A 22 -6.37 -13.38 33.90
N ARG A 23 -5.31 -13.25 34.70
CA ARG A 23 -4.09 -12.48 34.31
C ARG A 23 -3.30 -13.14 33.18
N TRP A 24 -3.29 -14.47 33.09
CA TRP A 24 -2.57 -15.23 32.06
C TRP A 24 -3.42 -15.61 30.83
N ALA A 25 -4.74 -15.46 30.91
CA ALA A 25 -5.63 -15.77 29.80
C ALA A 25 -5.36 -14.86 28.59
N GLY A 26 -5.16 -13.55 28.80
CA GLY A 26 -4.84 -12.62 27.73
C GLY A 26 -3.50 -12.92 27.04
N PRO A 27 -2.37 -12.94 27.76
CA PRO A 27 -1.09 -13.33 27.20
C PRO A 27 -1.08 -14.72 26.56
N GLY A 28 -1.75 -15.69 27.17
CA GLY A 28 -1.84 -17.05 26.62
C GLY A 28 -2.56 -17.15 25.29
N LEU A 29 -3.59 -16.32 25.07
CA LEU A 29 -4.31 -16.26 23.79
C LEU A 29 -3.49 -15.55 22.70
N ILE A 30 -2.66 -14.57 23.07
CA ILE A 30 -1.81 -13.83 22.14
C ILE A 30 -0.50 -14.60 21.84
N ALA A 31 -0.03 -15.47 22.73
CA ALA A 31 1.24 -16.16 22.63
C ALA A 31 1.47 -16.88 21.28
N PRO A 32 0.53 -17.67 20.73
CA PRO A 32 0.73 -18.32 19.43
C PRO A 32 1.00 -17.29 18.32
N PHE A 33 0.18 -16.24 18.26
CA PHE A 33 0.38 -15.16 17.28
C PHE A 33 1.73 -14.46 17.48
N ALA A 34 2.09 -14.12 18.71
CA ALA A 34 3.34 -13.45 19.04
C ALA A 34 4.56 -14.30 18.66
N ILE A 35 4.52 -15.62 18.88
CA ILE A 35 5.60 -16.54 18.48
C ILE A 35 5.77 -16.53 16.96
N PHE A 36 4.69 -16.69 16.18
CA PHE A 36 4.76 -16.63 14.72
C PHE A 36 5.23 -15.26 14.22
N TYR A 37 4.74 -14.19 14.81
CA TYR A 37 5.15 -12.83 14.48
C TYR A 37 6.65 -12.61 14.71
N LEU A 38 7.17 -13.02 15.86
CA LEU A 38 8.59 -12.91 16.19
C LEU A 38 9.44 -13.79 15.26
N LEU A 39 9.02 -15.02 15.01
CA LEU A 39 9.80 -15.96 14.21
C LEU A 39 9.82 -15.59 12.71
N PHE A 40 8.68 -15.22 12.14
CA PHE A 40 8.55 -15.03 10.69
C PHE A 40 8.63 -13.57 10.22
N LEU A 41 8.49 -12.60 11.10
CA LEU A 41 8.59 -11.20 10.74
C LEU A 41 9.79 -10.52 11.40
N VAL A 42 9.89 -10.58 12.72
CA VAL A 42 10.96 -9.88 13.45
C VAL A 42 12.30 -10.60 13.24
N GLY A 43 12.32 -11.93 13.27
CA GLY A 43 13.53 -12.73 13.06
C GLY A 43 14.22 -12.43 11.72
N PRO A 44 13.53 -12.56 10.57
CA PRO A 44 14.09 -12.21 9.26
C PRO A 44 14.52 -10.74 9.15
N LEU A 45 13.81 -9.81 9.78
CA LEU A 45 14.19 -8.40 9.80
C LEU A 45 15.53 -8.19 10.54
N ILE A 46 15.70 -8.81 11.73
CA ILE A 46 16.95 -8.78 12.47
C ILE A 46 18.08 -9.46 11.66
N TYR A 47 17.77 -10.60 11.04
CA TYR A 47 18.72 -11.30 10.16
C TYR A 47 19.21 -10.39 9.02
N THR A 48 18.30 -9.72 8.31
CA THR A 48 18.61 -8.78 7.21
C THR A 48 19.48 -7.63 7.73
N PHE A 49 19.17 -7.08 8.90
CA PHE A 49 19.98 -6.03 9.52
C PHE A 49 21.40 -6.52 9.79
N ILE A 50 21.56 -7.70 10.38
CA ILE A 50 22.88 -8.29 10.68
C ILE A 50 23.62 -8.65 9.39
N ALA A 51 22.95 -9.24 8.40
CA ALA A 51 23.51 -9.65 7.11
C ALA A 51 24.15 -8.47 6.34
N GLY A 52 23.64 -7.25 6.53
CA GLY A 52 24.22 -6.04 5.95
C GLY A 52 25.68 -5.74 6.37
N PHE A 53 26.14 -6.29 7.51
CA PHE A 53 27.53 -6.15 7.98
C PHE A 53 28.47 -7.23 7.46
N PHE A 54 27.95 -8.17 6.66
CA PHE A 54 28.72 -9.30 6.14
C PHE A 54 28.74 -9.27 4.61
N ASN A 55 29.83 -9.79 4.03
CA ASN A 55 29.93 -10.02 2.58
C ASN A 55 29.32 -11.38 2.22
N GLY A 56 27.98 -11.48 2.41
CA GLY A 56 27.22 -12.69 2.14
C GLY A 56 27.09 -12.96 0.66
N SER A 57 27.12 -14.25 0.29
CA SER A 57 26.87 -14.71 -1.07
C SER A 57 25.96 -15.92 -1.07
N LEU A 58 25.00 -16.00 -2.01
CA LEU A 58 24.15 -17.19 -2.19
C LEU A 58 24.94 -18.45 -2.56
N LEU A 59 26.14 -18.29 -3.12
CA LEU A 59 26.98 -19.42 -3.55
C LEU A 59 27.80 -20.03 -2.39
N LYS A 60 27.86 -19.34 -1.26
CA LYS A 60 28.63 -19.81 -0.07
C LYS A 60 27.68 -19.98 1.12
N SER A 61 27.82 -21.06 1.84
CA SER A 61 27.06 -21.27 3.09
C SER A 61 27.49 -20.26 4.17
N GLY A 62 26.50 -19.71 4.90
CA GLY A 62 26.73 -18.76 5.99
C GLY A 62 26.61 -17.30 5.56
N MET A 63 26.88 -16.40 6.50
CA MET A 63 26.78 -14.94 6.27
C MET A 63 27.98 -14.36 5.51
N GLY A 64 29.04 -15.12 5.28
CA GLY A 64 30.28 -14.63 4.68
C GLY A 64 31.21 -13.95 5.69
N GLU A 65 32.16 -13.15 5.20
CA GLU A 65 33.13 -12.43 6.02
C GLU A 65 32.52 -11.13 6.60
N TRP A 66 32.93 -10.77 7.82
CA TRP A 66 32.53 -9.51 8.43
C TRP A 66 33.26 -8.34 7.75
N VAL A 67 32.48 -7.45 7.13
CA VAL A 67 33.00 -6.26 6.42
C VAL A 67 32.60 -4.93 7.10
N GLY A 68 31.94 -4.99 8.23
CA GLY A 68 31.49 -3.80 8.96
C GLY A 68 30.55 -2.94 8.14
N LEU A 69 30.86 -1.65 7.98
CA LEU A 69 30.02 -0.68 7.27
C LEU A 69 30.35 -0.53 5.77
N THR A 70 31.21 -1.38 5.21
CA THR A 70 31.60 -1.27 3.79
C THR A 70 30.40 -1.36 2.87
N ASN A 71 29.50 -2.34 3.05
CA ASN A 71 28.28 -2.45 2.24
C ASN A 71 27.41 -1.19 2.30
N TYR A 72 27.33 -0.53 3.45
CA TYR A 72 26.57 0.73 3.61
C TYR A 72 27.23 1.86 2.83
N GLY A 73 28.55 1.99 2.87
CA GLY A 73 29.29 2.97 2.08
C GLY A 73 29.13 2.73 0.59
N ASP A 74 29.24 1.47 0.15
CA ASP A 74 29.09 1.07 -1.24
C ASP A 74 27.70 1.40 -1.77
N VAL A 75 26.63 1.04 -1.06
CA VAL A 75 25.23 1.33 -1.46
C VAL A 75 24.98 2.83 -1.52
N LEU A 76 25.42 3.60 -0.53
CA LEU A 76 25.18 5.05 -0.50
C LEU A 76 25.96 5.81 -1.58
N SER A 77 27.08 5.26 -2.06
CA SER A 77 27.85 5.81 -3.18
C SER A 77 27.40 5.29 -4.55
N ASP A 78 26.52 4.28 -4.60
CA ASP A 78 26.04 3.69 -5.82
C ASP A 78 24.95 4.54 -6.49
N SER A 79 25.24 5.03 -7.70
CA SER A 79 24.32 5.81 -8.50
C SER A 79 23.05 5.04 -8.89
N GLU A 80 23.14 3.72 -9.08
CA GLU A 80 22.00 2.88 -9.45
C GLU A 80 21.02 2.73 -8.29
N PHE A 81 21.49 2.64 -7.04
CA PHE A 81 20.62 2.69 -5.87
C PHE A 81 19.76 3.97 -5.86
N TRP A 82 20.37 5.14 -6.04
CA TRP A 82 19.64 6.41 -6.03
C TRP A 82 18.69 6.55 -7.21
N ARG A 83 19.07 6.04 -8.39
CA ARG A 83 18.24 6.03 -9.58
C ARG A 83 16.98 5.17 -9.36
N THR A 84 17.13 3.93 -8.88
CA THR A 84 16.00 3.04 -8.61
C THR A 84 15.10 3.55 -7.49
N LEU A 85 15.68 4.19 -6.48
CA LEU A 85 14.91 4.89 -5.44
C LEU A 85 14.10 6.06 -6.03
N GLY A 86 14.71 6.84 -6.92
CA GLY A 86 14.03 7.91 -7.64
C GLY A 86 12.85 7.40 -8.49
N HIS A 87 13.05 6.29 -9.23
CA HIS A 87 11.98 5.64 -9.99
C HIS A 87 10.83 5.16 -9.09
N THR A 88 11.16 4.57 -7.95
CA THR A 88 10.15 4.10 -6.97
C THR A 88 9.33 5.26 -6.39
N LEU A 89 10.00 6.37 -6.03
CA LEU A 89 9.31 7.56 -5.52
C LEU A 89 8.46 8.23 -6.60
N TRP A 90 8.97 8.31 -7.83
CA TRP A 90 8.21 8.84 -8.97
C TRP A 90 6.99 8.00 -9.28
N PHE A 91 7.13 6.67 -9.35
CA PHE A 91 6.01 5.74 -9.50
C PHE A 91 4.98 5.90 -8.38
N THR A 92 5.44 6.05 -7.13
CA THR A 92 4.56 6.26 -5.98
C THR A 92 3.73 7.54 -6.13
N LEU A 93 4.32 8.63 -6.61
CA LEU A 93 3.60 9.87 -6.88
C LEU A 93 2.58 9.70 -8.01
N LEU A 94 3.00 9.08 -9.13
CA LEU A 94 2.17 8.85 -10.31
C LEU A 94 0.96 7.95 -10.03
N THR A 95 1.06 7.05 -9.07
CA THR A 95 -0.04 6.12 -8.73
C THR A 95 -0.88 6.62 -7.56
N THR A 96 -0.26 7.08 -6.48
CA THR A 96 -0.97 7.47 -5.26
C THR A 96 -1.91 8.65 -5.48
N VAL A 97 -1.45 9.69 -6.15
CA VAL A 97 -2.27 10.90 -6.35
C VAL A 97 -3.52 10.62 -7.19
N PRO A 98 -3.42 10.00 -8.39
CA PRO A 98 -4.61 9.65 -9.14
C PRO A 98 -5.53 8.66 -8.43
N LEU A 99 -4.96 7.64 -7.74
CA LEU A 99 -5.77 6.65 -7.02
C LEU A 99 -6.62 7.26 -5.93
N VAL A 100 -6.05 8.15 -5.13
CA VAL A 100 -6.79 8.84 -4.06
C VAL A 100 -7.89 9.73 -4.64
N LEU A 101 -7.56 10.55 -5.64
CA LEU A 101 -8.50 11.50 -6.22
C LEU A 101 -9.61 10.81 -7.02
N LEU A 102 -9.25 9.88 -7.90
CA LEU A 102 -10.22 9.18 -8.75
C LEU A 102 -11.11 8.25 -7.92
N ALA A 103 -10.56 7.52 -6.94
CA ALA A 103 -11.36 6.65 -6.09
C ALA A 103 -12.37 7.44 -5.24
N LEU A 104 -11.97 8.59 -4.69
CA LEU A 104 -12.87 9.49 -3.96
C LEU A 104 -13.97 10.03 -4.89
N MET A 105 -13.58 10.52 -6.07
CA MET A 105 -14.54 11.03 -7.06
C MET A 105 -15.55 9.96 -7.47
N LEU A 106 -15.07 8.75 -7.79
CA LEU A 106 -15.93 7.62 -8.18
C LEU A 106 -16.86 7.20 -7.04
N ALA A 107 -16.39 7.19 -5.79
CA ALA A 107 -17.20 6.86 -4.63
C ALA A 107 -18.33 7.88 -4.42
N ILE A 108 -18.04 9.18 -4.53
CA ILE A 108 -19.05 10.24 -4.45
C ILE A 108 -20.05 10.14 -5.60
N LEU A 109 -19.60 9.86 -6.83
CA LEU A 109 -20.49 9.69 -7.97
C LEU A 109 -21.39 8.46 -7.79
N ALA A 110 -20.80 7.32 -7.39
CA ALA A 110 -21.54 6.08 -7.20
C ALA A 110 -22.57 6.16 -6.06
N ASP A 111 -22.31 6.99 -5.04
CA ASP A 111 -23.24 7.18 -3.94
C ASP A 111 -24.58 7.84 -4.35
N ARG A 112 -24.58 8.59 -5.45
CA ARG A 112 -25.80 9.19 -6.04
C ARG A 112 -26.72 8.18 -6.70
N PHE A 113 -26.21 7.02 -7.12
CA PHE A 113 -27.03 5.97 -7.76
C PHE A 113 -27.74 5.14 -6.69
N VAL A 114 -29.05 5.32 -6.56
CA VAL A 114 -29.88 4.58 -5.60
C VAL A 114 -30.08 3.12 -6.06
N ARG A 115 -30.22 2.90 -7.37
CA ARG A 115 -30.39 1.56 -7.97
C ARG A 115 -29.12 1.11 -8.68
N GLY A 116 -28.65 -0.13 -8.39
CA GLY A 116 -27.47 -0.70 -9.06
C GLY A 116 -26.12 -0.45 -8.37
N ARG A 117 -26.09 0.13 -7.15
CA ARG A 117 -24.84 0.34 -6.38
C ARG A 117 -23.98 -0.91 -6.27
N TRP A 118 -24.59 -2.07 -6.10
CA TRP A 118 -23.88 -3.35 -6.04
C TRP A 118 -23.10 -3.64 -7.34
N PHE A 119 -23.76 -3.47 -8.48
CA PHE A 119 -23.15 -3.71 -9.80
C PHE A 119 -21.98 -2.73 -10.06
N VAL A 120 -22.17 -1.45 -9.76
CA VAL A 120 -21.12 -0.45 -9.89
C VAL A 120 -19.90 -0.80 -9.01
N ARG A 121 -20.15 -1.19 -7.76
CA ARG A 121 -19.06 -1.65 -6.85
C ARG A 121 -18.36 -2.89 -7.37
N PHE A 122 -19.12 -3.84 -7.88
CA PHE A 122 -18.57 -5.06 -8.48
C PHE A 122 -17.68 -4.72 -9.68
N CYS A 123 -18.14 -3.91 -10.63
CA CYS A 123 -17.38 -3.53 -11.82
C CYS A 123 -16.03 -2.85 -11.48
N PHE A 124 -15.99 -1.95 -10.49
CA PHE A 124 -14.75 -1.31 -10.10
C PHE A 124 -13.86 -2.21 -9.27
N PHE A 125 -14.40 -3.10 -8.46
CA PHE A 125 -13.62 -3.99 -7.61
C PHE A 125 -13.11 -5.24 -8.33
N ALA A 126 -13.81 -5.72 -9.35
CA ALA A 126 -13.47 -6.95 -10.06
C ALA A 126 -12.03 -6.99 -10.61
N PRO A 127 -11.46 -5.93 -11.21
CA PRO A 127 -10.09 -5.93 -11.67
C PRO A 127 -9.08 -6.18 -10.53
N TYR A 128 -9.32 -5.65 -9.34
CA TYR A 128 -8.43 -5.80 -8.19
C TYR A 128 -8.28 -7.25 -7.72
N VAL A 129 -9.28 -8.10 -7.95
CA VAL A 129 -9.25 -9.52 -7.56
C VAL A 129 -8.38 -10.35 -8.50
N ILE A 130 -8.09 -9.86 -9.70
CA ILE A 130 -7.27 -10.57 -10.69
C ILE A 130 -5.79 -10.53 -10.24
N PRO A 131 -5.06 -11.67 -10.25
CA PRO A 131 -3.65 -11.71 -9.88
C PRO A 131 -2.79 -10.76 -10.72
N SER A 132 -1.75 -10.15 -10.10
CA SER A 132 -0.80 -9.22 -10.75
C SER A 132 -0.21 -9.79 -12.03
N ALA A 133 0.17 -11.06 -12.03
CA ALA A 133 0.71 -11.74 -13.18
C ALA A 133 -0.25 -11.76 -14.37
N SER A 134 -1.52 -12.08 -14.14
CA SER A 134 -2.53 -12.12 -15.20
C SER A 134 -2.80 -10.73 -15.78
N ILE A 135 -2.92 -9.71 -14.92
CA ILE A 135 -3.07 -8.32 -15.37
C ILE A 135 -1.86 -7.89 -16.20
N SER A 136 -0.65 -8.15 -15.73
CA SER A 136 0.58 -7.79 -16.43
C SER A 136 0.62 -8.40 -17.85
N LEU A 137 0.27 -9.68 -17.99
CA LEU A 137 0.24 -10.35 -19.30
C LEU A 137 -0.87 -9.81 -20.21
N ILE A 138 -2.07 -9.52 -19.69
CA ILE A 138 -3.17 -8.95 -20.46
C ILE A 138 -2.76 -7.57 -21.02
N PHE A 139 -2.14 -6.73 -20.20
CA PHE A 139 -1.70 -5.42 -20.65
C PHE A 139 -0.50 -5.50 -21.58
N LEU A 140 0.49 -6.35 -21.28
CA LEU A 140 1.69 -6.52 -22.10
C LEU A 140 1.35 -7.00 -23.51
N TRP A 141 0.54 -8.06 -23.64
CA TRP A 141 0.28 -8.71 -24.92
C TRP A 141 -1.00 -8.24 -25.62
N GLY A 142 -2.00 -7.79 -24.86
CA GLY A 142 -3.31 -7.44 -25.42
C GLY A 142 -3.54 -5.95 -25.56
N ILE A 143 -3.17 -5.15 -24.56
CA ILE A 143 -3.56 -3.74 -24.51
C ILE A 143 -2.43 -2.83 -24.98
N LEU A 144 -1.22 -3.00 -24.48
CA LEU A 144 -0.09 -2.11 -24.71
C LEU A 144 0.93 -2.65 -25.72
N ALA A 145 0.66 -3.78 -26.37
CA ALA A 145 1.55 -4.33 -27.41
C ALA A 145 1.77 -3.33 -28.55
N ASP A 146 3.03 -3.12 -28.94
CA ASP A 146 3.42 -2.03 -29.86
C ASP A 146 2.78 -2.08 -31.24
N GLN A 147 2.52 -3.26 -31.79
CA GLN A 147 1.98 -3.37 -33.16
C GLN A 147 0.49 -3.68 -33.22
N THR A 148 0.00 -4.49 -32.30
CA THR A 148 -1.34 -5.10 -32.35
C THR A 148 -2.20 -4.76 -31.14
N GLY A 149 -1.66 -3.97 -30.18
CA GLY A 149 -2.35 -3.65 -28.94
C GLY A 149 -3.60 -2.79 -29.14
N PHE A 150 -4.57 -3.01 -28.25
CA PHE A 150 -5.82 -2.24 -28.26
C PHE A 150 -5.56 -0.72 -28.13
N ALA A 151 -4.61 -0.30 -27.28
CA ALA A 151 -4.26 1.10 -27.11
C ALA A 151 -3.70 1.73 -28.41
N GLN A 152 -2.89 0.99 -29.15
CA GLN A 152 -2.38 1.40 -30.46
C GLN A 152 -3.53 1.65 -31.45
N THR A 153 -4.49 0.70 -31.48
CA THR A 153 -5.65 0.80 -32.38
C THR A 153 -6.52 2.01 -32.04
N VAL A 154 -6.78 2.23 -30.76
CA VAL A 154 -7.60 3.38 -30.32
C VAL A 154 -6.92 4.70 -30.66
N VAL A 155 -5.61 4.84 -30.41
CA VAL A 155 -4.89 6.09 -30.72
C VAL A 155 -4.84 6.38 -32.22
N LYS A 156 -4.71 5.35 -33.05
CA LYS A 156 -4.81 5.49 -34.53
C LYS A 156 -6.17 6.00 -34.97
N TRP A 157 -7.26 5.62 -34.32
CA TRP A 157 -8.61 6.15 -34.63
C TRP A 157 -8.71 7.66 -34.41
N PHE A 158 -7.91 8.20 -33.50
CA PHE A 158 -7.82 9.65 -33.28
C PHE A 158 -6.87 10.37 -34.25
N GLY A 159 -6.36 9.68 -35.30
CA GLY A 159 -5.54 10.27 -36.34
C GLY A 159 -4.04 10.34 -36.04
N VAL A 160 -3.56 9.67 -35.00
CA VAL A 160 -2.14 9.55 -34.71
C VAL A 160 -1.56 8.39 -35.53
N GLU A 161 -0.83 8.70 -36.61
CA GLU A 161 -0.27 7.69 -37.52
C GLU A 161 0.79 6.81 -36.82
N THR A 162 1.62 7.41 -35.97
CA THR A 162 2.71 6.77 -35.24
C THR A 162 2.48 6.88 -33.72
N PRO A 163 1.67 5.98 -33.14
CA PRO A 163 1.53 5.95 -31.68
C PRO A 163 2.85 5.61 -30.99
N PRO A 164 3.08 6.08 -29.75
CA PRO A 164 4.29 5.76 -29.02
C PRO A 164 4.36 4.26 -28.69
N SER A 165 5.58 3.74 -28.51
CA SER A 165 5.79 2.44 -27.89
C SER A 165 5.52 2.57 -26.37
N TRP A 166 4.37 2.09 -25.93
CA TRP A 166 3.88 2.31 -24.56
C TRP A 166 4.82 1.78 -23.49
N LEU A 167 5.48 0.65 -23.76
CA LEU A 167 6.40 -0.01 -22.83
C LEU A 167 7.85 0.00 -23.33
N GLY A 168 8.09 0.26 -24.62
CA GLY A 168 9.41 0.27 -25.23
C GLY A 168 10.08 1.65 -25.30
N ASP A 169 9.35 2.73 -25.00
CA ASP A 169 9.89 4.09 -24.95
C ASP A 169 10.09 4.52 -23.49
N PRO A 170 11.33 4.93 -23.08
CA PRO A 170 11.60 5.39 -21.71
C PRO A 170 10.70 6.52 -21.23
N SER A 171 10.24 7.37 -22.16
CA SER A 171 9.38 8.51 -21.84
C SER A 171 7.95 8.08 -21.47
N TRP A 172 7.47 6.95 -22.01
CA TRP A 172 6.10 6.46 -21.85
C TRP A 172 5.97 5.29 -20.89
N ALA A 173 7.01 4.47 -20.75
CA ALA A 173 6.94 3.21 -20.00
C ALA A 173 6.46 3.39 -18.55
N MET A 174 7.03 4.35 -17.83
CA MET A 174 6.63 4.60 -16.43
C MET A 174 5.17 5.08 -16.30
N TRP A 175 4.71 5.93 -17.22
CA TRP A 175 3.31 6.40 -17.25
C TRP A 175 2.34 5.28 -17.57
N SER A 176 2.71 4.40 -18.51
CA SER A 176 1.91 3.23 -18.88
C SER A 176 1.76 2.27 -17.71
N LEU A 177 2.86 1.95 -17.03
CA LEU A 177 2.86 1.11 -15.83
C LEU A 177 2.02 1.73 -14.69
N ALA A 178 2.15 3.04 -14.48
CA ALA A 178 1.34 3.75 -13.50
C ALA A 178 -0.15 3.73 -13.87
N GLY A 179 -0.49 3.95 -15.14
CA GLY A 179 -1.86 3.87 -15.65
C GLY A 179 -2.50 2.50 -15.46
N VAL A 180 -1.77 1.43 -15.78
CA VAL A 180 -2.21 0.04 -15.53
C VAL A 180 -2.45 -0.19 -14.04
N THR A 181 -1.52 0.24 -13.19
CA THR A 181 -1.64 0.08 -11.73
C THR A 181 -2.84 0.84 -11.17
N VAL A 182 -3.06 2.07 -11.63
CA VAL A 182 -4.22 2.87 -11.22
C VAL A 182 -5.51 2.18 -11.63
N TRP A 183 -5.63 1.74 -12.88
CA TRP A 183 -6.83 1.03 -13.35
C TRP A 183 -7.08 -0.27 -12.57
N TRP A 184 -6.03 -1.03 -12.32
CA TRP A 184 -6.13 -2.30 -11.61
C TRP A 184 -6.54 -2.14 -10.15
N THR A 185 -5.94 -1.18 -9.43
CA THR A 185 -6.04 -1.08 -7.96
C THR A 185 -7.07 -0.05 -7.47
N ILE A 186 -7.66 0.76 -8.35
CA ILE A 186 -8.62 1.81 -7.99
C ILE A 186 -9.83 1.26 -7.21
N GLY A 187 -10.25 0.04 -7.52
CA GLY A 187 -11.42 -0.59 -6.91
C GLY A 187 -11.29 -0.80 -5.41
N PHE A 188 -10.11 -1.12 -4.92
CA PHE A 188 -9.85 -1.25 -3.48
C PHE A 188 -10.09 0.09 -2.75
N ASN A 189 -9.49 1.17 -3.24
CA ASN A 189 -9.64 2.49 -2.65
C ASN A 189 -11.09 3.02 -2.78
N PHE A 190 -11.74 2.73 -3.91
CA PHE A 190 -13.15 3.04 -4.14
C PHE A 190 -14.08 2.37 -3.10
N VAL A 191 -13.83 1.11 -2.75
CA VAL A 191 -14.62 0.40 -1.73
C VAL A 191 -14.42 1.02 -0.35
N LEU A 192 -13.18 1.38 0.02
CA LEU A 192 -12.90 2.06 1.28
C LEU A 192 -13.65 3.39 1.40
N TYR A 193 -13.59 4.24 0.37
CA TYR A 193 -14.34 5.49 0.36
C TYR A 193 -15.86 5.26 0.33
N SER A 194 -16.34 4.27 -0.42
CA SER A 194 -17.76 3.93 -0.47
C SER A 194 -18.31 3.43 0.87
N ALA A 195 -17.49 2.75 1.68
CA ALA A 195 -17.86 2.34 3.03
C ALA A 195 -17.93 3.56 3.96
N ALA A 196 -16.92 4.41 3.93
CA ALA A 196 -16.87 5.61 4.77
C ALA A 196 -17.99 6.64 4.45
N LEU A 197 -18.38 6.75 3.17
CA LEU A 197 -19.52 7.59 2.77
C LEU A 197 -20.84 7.12 3.40
N GLN A 198 -21.01 5.83 3.63
CA GLN A 198 -22.22 5.27 4.25
C GLN A 198 -22.29 5.51 5.76
N GLU A 199 -21.16 5.83 6.40
CA GLU A 199 -21.10 6.17 7.82
C GLU A 199 -21.52 7.62 8.11
N ILE A 200 -21.64 8.47 7.07
CA ILE A 200 -22.11 9.86 7.23
C ILE A 200 -23.60 9.85 7.56
N PRO A 201 -24.03 10.43 8.73
CA PRO A 201 -25.42 10.45 9.13
C PRO A 201 -26.30 11.21 8.13
N ARG A 202 -27.51 10.71 7.90
CA ARG A 202 -28.48 11.36 6.99
C ARG A 202 -28.85 12.77 7.43
N ASP A 203 -28.92 12.99 8.75
CA ASP A 203 -29.27 14.29 9.33
C ASP A 203 -28.32 15.41 8.86
N VAL A 204 -27.04 15.08 8.63
CA VAL A 204 -26.06 16.05 8.09
C VAL A 204 -26.42 16.48 6.66
N HIS A 205 -26.86 15.52 5.84
CA HIS A 205 -27.30 15.81 4.47
C HIS A 205 -28.62 16.59 4.42
N GLU A 206 -29.53 16.31 5.35
CA GLU A 206 -30.83 16.99 5.48
C GLU A 206 -30.64 18.43 5.98
N ALA A 207 -29.83 18.64 7.02
CA ALA A 207 -29.48 19.98 7.53
C ALA A 207 -28.85 20.85 6.43
N ALA A 208 -27.88 20.32 5.70
CA ALA A 208 -27.28 21.01 4.55
C ALA A 208 -28.28 21.32 3.44
N GLY A 209 -29.36 20.52 3.34
CA GLY A 209 -30.49 20.79 2.44
C GLY A 209 -31.33 21.97 2.87
N ILE A 210 -31.61 22.05 4.16
CA ILE A 210 -32.38 23.16 4.77
C ILE A 210 -31.59 24.46 4.64
N ASP A 211 -30.27 24.45 4.86
CA ASP A 211 -29.35 25.59 4.70
C ASP A 211 -29.15 26.01 3.22
N GLY A 212 -29.78 25.34 2.26
CA GLY A 212 -29.68 25.66 0.84
C GLY A 212 -28.32 25.32 0.19
N ALA A 213 -27.50 24.48 0.82
CA ALA A 213 -26.21 24.11 0.29
C ALA A 213 -26.34 23.34 -1.03
N GLY A 214 -25.74 23.87 -2.10
CA GLY A 214 -25.67 23.24 -3.41
C GLY A 214 -24.80 21.95 -3.41
N PRO A 215 -24.91 21.10 -4.45
CA PRO A 215 -24.19 19.82 -4.50
C PRO A 215 -22.68 19.95 -4.33
N TRP A 216 -22.05 20.95 -4.93
CA TRP A 216 -20.61 21.21 -4.84
C TRP A 216 -20.20 21.70 -3.44
N GLN A 217 -21.03 22.53 -2.82
CA GLN A 217 -20.81 23.02 -1.43
C GLN A 217 -20.85 21.86 -0.45
N ARG A 218 -21.81 20.91 -0.61
CA ARG A 218 -21.90 19.69 0.22
C ARG A 218 -20.67 18.82 0.07
N ILE A 219 -20.18 18.62 -1.16
CA ILE A 219 -18.96 17.84 -1.39
C ILE A 219 -17.77 18.49 -0.69
N ARG A 220 -17.53 19.78 -0.96
CA ARG A 220 -16.31 20.45 -0.50
C ARG A 220 -16.29 20.74 1.01
N HIS A 221 -17.42 21.10 1.61
CA HIS A 221 -17.46 21.56 2.99
C HIS A 221 -17.98 20.53 3.99
N ILE A 222 -18.60 19.44 3.52
CA ILE A 222 -19.16 18.39 4.38
C ILE A 222 -18.49 17.04 4.09
N ILE A 223 -18.66 16.51 2.87
CA ILE A 223 -18.25 15.15 2.54
C ILE A 223 -16.73 15.00 2.62
N VAL A 224 -15.97 15.84 1.90
CA VAL A 224 -14.50 15.75 1.86
C VAL A 224 -13.87 15.93 3.25
N PRO A 225 -14.28 16.90 4.09
CA PRO A 225 -13.78 17.01 5.46
C PRO A 225 -14.13 15.81 6.35
N MET A 226 -15.33 15.24 6.23
CA MET A 226 -15.74 14.08 7.01
C MET A 226 -14.97 12.81 6.60
N LEU A 227 -14.55 12.71 5.34
CA LEU A 227 -13.73 11.61 4.82
C LEU A 227 -12.22 11.79 5.09
N ALA A 228 -11.78 12.83 5.78
CA ALA A 228 -10.37 13.12 6.00
C ALA A 228 -9.60 11.94 6.65
N ARG A 229 -10.19 11.28 7.65
CA ARG A 229 -9.61 10.09 8.28
C ARG A 229 -9.43 8.94 7.30
N THR A 230 -10.46 8.64 6.52
CA THR A 230 -10.41 7.59 5.49
C THR A 230 -9.41 7.95 4.41
N THR A 231 -9.34 9.20 3.98
CA THR A 231 -8.34 9.68 3.02
C THR A 231 -6.93 9.48 3.55
N THR A 232 -6.69 9.79 4.82
CA THR A 232 -5.39 9.55 5.45
C THR A 232 -5.01 8.07 5.41
N LEU A 233 -5.93 7.19 5.77
CA LEU A 233 -5.73 5.75 5.71
C LEU A 233 -5.42 5.28 4.29
N VAL A 234 -6.23 5.69 3.32
CA VAL A 234 -6.07 5.34 1.90
C VAL A 234 -4.70 5.79 1.38
N VAL A 235 -4.28 7.01 1.68
CA VAL A 235 -2.97 7.55 1.25
C VAL A 235 -1.83 6.74 1.85
N VAL A 236 -1.85 6.43 3.15
CA VAL A 236 -0.79 5.63 3.79
C VAL A 236 -0.71 4.24 3.17
N LEU A 237 -1.86 3.56 3.02
CA LEU A 237 -1.90 2.23 2.40
C LEU A 237 -1.36 2.27 0.97
N GLN A 238 -1.73 3.29 0.19
CA GLN A 238 -1.29 3.44 -1.18
C GLN A 238 0.19 3.77 -1.31
N ILE A 239 0.73 4.66 -0.46
CA ILE A 239 2.16 4.96 -0.40
C ILE A 239 2.96 3.68 -0.11
N VAL A 240 2.57 2.93 0.93
CA VAL A 240 3.26 1.69 1.30
C VAL A 240 3.17 0.64 0.18
N ALA A 241 2.03 0.51 -0.48
CA ALA A 241 1.86 -0.41 -1.59
C ALA A 241 2.72 -0.03 -2.80
N SER A 242 2.73 1.26 -3.18
CA SER A 242 3.49 1.76 -4.33
C SER A 242 5.01 1.76 -4.11
N LEU A 243 5.48 2.05 -2.89
CA LEU A 243 6.91 1.96 -2.56
C LEU A 243 7.45 0.51 -2.58
N LYS A 244 6.56 -0.48 -2.53
CA LYS A 244 6.88 -1.91 -2.65
C LYS A 244 6.50 -2.48 -4.02
N VAL A 245 6.39 -1.64 -5.04
CA VAL A 245 6.08 -2.11 -6.40
C VAL A 245 7.18 -3.02 -6.92
N PHE A 246 6.79 -4.18 -7.47
CA PHE A 246 7.70 -5.14 -8.07
C PHE A 246 7.02 -5.91 -9.21
N ASP A 247 6.00 -6.73 -8.91
CA ASP A 247 5.44 -7.75 -9.79
C ASP A 247 5.11 -7.23 -11.19
N GLN A 248 4.30 -6.16 -11.27
CA GLN A 248 3.84 -5.66 -12.56
C GLN A 248 4.97 -5.03 -13.38
N ILE A 249 5.93 -4.34 -12.76
CA ILE A 249 7.06 -3.76 -13.45
C ILE A 249 7.98 -4.85 -13.96
N TYR A 250 8.34 -5.81 -13.10
CA TYR A 250 9.18 -6.93 -13.44
C TYR A 250 8.59 -7.77 -14.60
N MET A 251 7.28 -8.02 -14.57
CA MET A 251 6.61 -8.83 -15.59
C MET A 251 6.35 -8.09 -16.91
N MET A 252 6.14 -6.76 -16.88
CA MET A 252 5.80 -6.00 -18.08
C MET A 252 7.02 -5.42 -18.79
N THR A 253 8.03 -4.97 -18.05
CA THR A 253 9.19 -4.28 -18.62
C THR A 253 10.53 -4.86 -18.17
N GLY A 254 10.58 -5.65 -17.08
CA GLY A 254 11.85 -6.08 -16.47
C GLY A 254 12.75 -4.89 -16.15
N GLY A 255 12.15 -3.80 -15.63
CA GLY A 255 12.85 -2.54 -15.34
C GLY A 255 13.18 -1.68 -16.54
N GLY A 256 12.96 -2.17 -17.79
CA GLY A 256 13.27 -1.49 -19.04
C GLY A 256 12.23 -0.44 -19.48
N PRO A 257 12.44 0.19 -20.67
CA PRO A 257 13.67 0.17 -21.44
C PRO A 257 14.81 0.95 -20.74
N ASP A 258 16.05 0.60 -20.98
CA ASP A 258 17.26 1.25 -20.43
C ASP A 258 17.23 1.45 -18.91
N LEU A 259 16.65 0.49 -18.18
CA LEU A 259 16.43 0.54 -16.72
C LEU A 259 15.61 1.74 -16.24
N SER A 260 14.84 2.40 -17.15
CA SER A 260 14.09 3.63 -16.86
C SER A 260 12.88 3.40 -15.93
N THR A 261 12.43 2.17 -15.80
CA THR A 261 11.29 1.80 -14.93
C THR A 261 11.71 0.95 -13.72
N ARG A 262 12.99 0.59 -13.60
CA ARG A 262 13.50 -0.29 -12.57
C ARG A 262 13.25 0.24 -11.17
N PRO A 263 12.42 -0.42 -10.33
CA PRO A 263 12.16 0.01 -8.96
C PRO A 263 13.22 -0.54 -8.00
N SER A 264 13.31 0.04 -6.80
CA SER A 264 14.23 -0.42 -5.76
C SER A 264 14.06 -1.89 -5.40
N LEU A 265 12.83 -2.42 -5.41
CA LEU A 265 12.59 -3.82 -5.06
C LEU A 265 13.12 -4.79 -6.12
N GLU A 266 13.08 -4.40 -7.41
CA GLU A 266 13.71 -5.16 -8.49
C GLU A 266 15.24 -5.11 -8.39
N TYR A 267 15.80 -3.96 -8.05
CA TYR A 267 17.23 -3.82 -7.78
C TYR A 267 17.69 -4.72 -6.61
N ILE A 268 16.90 -4.80 -5.52
CA ILE A 268 17.14 -5.73 -4.42
C ILE A 268 17.11 -7.18 -4.90
N TYR A 269 16.13 -7.53 -5.72
CA TYR A 269 15.97 -8.87 -6.26
C TYR A 269 17.17 -9.27 -7.13
N ASP A 270 17.55 -8.44 -8.08
CA ASP A 270 18.68 -8.71 -8.96
C ASP A 270 19.99 -8.82 -8.19
N THR A 271 20.26 -7.85 -7.33
CA THR A 271 21.50 -7.83 -6.55
C THR A 271 21.59 -9.02 -5.58
N GLY A 272 20.47 -9.36 -4.93
CA GLY A 272 20.44 -10.42 -3.93
C GLY A 272 20.39 -11.82 -4.52
N PHE A 273 19.59 -12.04 -5.57
CA PHE A 273 19.30 -13.37 -6.11
C PHE A 273 20.00 -13.64 -7.45
N THR A 274 20.12 -12.65 -8.33
CA THR A 274 20.77 -12.83 -9.62
C THR A 274 22.29 -12.70 -9.49
N ASP A 275 22.76 -11.64 -8.83
CA ASP A 275 24.18 -11.39 -8.60
C ASP A 275 24.72 -12.14 -7.38
N GLY A 276 23.83 -12.63 -6.52
CA GLY A 276 24.18 -13.40 -5.33
C GLY A 276 24.82 -12.60 -4.20
N ARG A 277 24.78 -11.25 -4.25
CA ARG A 277 25.37 -10.31 -3.26
C ARG A 277 24.40 -10.04 -2.10
N THR A 278 24.16 -11.05 -1.27
CA THR A 278 23.11 -11.00 -0.23
C THR A 278 23.36 -9.94 0.85
N GLY A 279 24.60 -9.71 1.25
CA GLY A 279 24.94 -8.65 2.23
C GLY A 279 24.61 -7.25 1.70
N TYR A 280 25.00 -6.96 0.47
CA TYR A 280 24.70 -5.70 -0.21
C TYR A 280 23.18 -5.50 -0.39
N ALA A 281 22.47 -6.50 -0.91
CA ALA A 281 21.02 -6.47 -1.08
C ALA A 281 20.28 -6.27 0.25
N SER A 282 20.81 -6.80 1.36
CA SER A 282 20.28 -6.58 2.70
C SER A 282 20.34 -5.11 3.10
N VAL A 283 21.45 -4.40 2.79
CA VAL A 283 21.56 -2.96 3.05
C VAL A 283 20.58 -2.17 2.20
N VAL A 284 20.46 -2.47 0.89
CA VAL A 284 19.48 -1.81 0.01
C VAL A 284 18.06 -2.00 0.55
N SER A 285 17.72 -3.23 1.01
CA SER A 285 16.41 -3.54 1.61
C SER A 285 16.15 -2.74 2.89
N LEU A 286 17.16 -2.61 3.74
CA LEU A 286 17.08 -1.83 4.98
C LEU A 286 16.88 -0.35 4.69
N LEU A 287 17.61 0.21 3.73
CA LEU A 287 17.47 1.62 3.33
C LEU A 287 16.09 1.88 2.71
N LEU A 288 15.57 0.99 1.87
CA LEU A 288 14.21 1.09 1.35
C LEU A 288 13.18 1.04 2.49
N PHE A 289 13.36 0.14 3.45
CA PHE A 289 12.49 0.07 4.64
C PHE A 289 12.50 1.39 5.43
N ILE A 290 13.67 2.00 5.63
CA ILE A 290 13.80 3.30 6.29
C ILE A 290 13.07 4.39 5.50
N VAL A 291 13.19 4.40 4.17
CA VAL A 291 12.46 5.36 3.32
C VAL A 291 10.95 5.19 3.45
N ILE A 292 10.45 3.95 3.39
CA ILE A 292 9.02 3.66 3.58
C ILE A 292 8.53 4.17 4.96
N LEU A 293 9.30 3.90 6.01
CA LEU A 293 8.99 4.35 7.36
C LEU A 293 8.96 5.88 7.45
N LEU A 294 9.98 6.56 6.94
CA LEU A 294 10.08 8.02 6.98
C LEU A 294 8.95 8.69 6.21
N VAL A 295 8.66 8.25 4.97
CA VAL A 295 7.57 8.80 4.15
C VAL A 295 6.22 8.61 4.85
N SER A 296 5.98 7.43 5.43
CA SER A 296 4.76 7.14 6.17
C SER A 296 4.62 7.98 7.43
N LEU A 297 5.71 8.15 8.20
CA LEU A 297 5.72 8.99 9.41
C LEU A 297 5.53 10.47 9.10
N VAL A 298 6.19 10.97 8.05
CA VAL A 298 6.02 12.36 7.60
C VAL A 298 4.58 12.63 7.22
N TRP A 299 3.97 11.76 6.41
CA TRP A 299 2.56 11.89 6.06
C TRP A 299 1.65 11.90 7.30
N PHE A 300 1.85 10.96 8.21
CA PHE A 300 1.05 10.87 9.43
C PHE A 300 1.21 12.12 10.34
N ALA A 301 2.42 12.67 10.42
CA ALA A 301 2.68 13.89 11.16
C ALA A 301 2.01 15.11 10.54
N LEU A 302 2.00 15.22 9.20
CA LEU A 302 1.32 16.30 8.48
C LEU A 302 -0.17 16.28 8.73
N VAL A 303 -0.80 15.11 8.63
CA VAL A 303 -2.25 14.97 8.85
C VAL A 303 -2.64 15.29 10.30
N ARG A 304 -1.88 14.80 11.29
CA ARG A 304 -2.15 15.12 12.71
C ARG A 304 -2.09 16.61 13.02
N ARG A 305 -1.24 17.37 12.33
CA ARG A 305 -1.21 18.84 12.50
C ARG A 305 -2.50 19.49 12.00
N THR A 306 -2.95 19.08 10.83
CA THR A 306 -4.20 19.61 10.22
C THR A 306 -5.46 19.25 11.02
N GLU A 307 -5.47 18.11 11.73
CA GLU A 307 -6.59 17.73 12.62
C GLU A 307 -6.62 18.52 13.93
N LYS A 308 -5.47 18.99 14.43
CA LYS A 308 -5.38 19.80 15.66
C LYS A 308 -5.78 21.27 15.46
N GLU A 309 -5.72 21.74 14.21
CA GLU A 309 -6.05 23.12 13.84
C GLU A 309 -7.55 23.28 13.46
N ARG A 310 -8.31 22.20 13.45
CA ARG A 310 -9.77 22.16 13.23
C ARG A 310 -10.51 21.84 14.51
#